data_c74adcc156a72441590b8cfb7ec2175d
#
_entry.id   c74adcc156a72441590b8cfb7ec2175d
#
_cell.length_a   1.000
_cell.length_b   1.000
_cell.length_c   1.000
_cell.angle_alpha   90.00
_cell.angle_beta   90.00
_cell.angle_gamma   90.00
#
_symmetry.space_group_name_H-M   'P 1'
#
loop_
_entity.id
_entity.type
_entity.pdbx_description
1 polymer ?
#
loop_
_entity_poly.entity_id
_entity_poly.type
_entity_poly.pdbx_seq_one_letter_code
_entity_poly.pdbx_strand_id
1 'polypeptide(L)'
;MTATTAGAETRPRNPATAAFAAATTDFLVRHYRIADAEVIGLIDSLTAAIAEGHGCLAIDPGDPVTARLRSFVASGLVTEVATFDDPQPAPLPGPLVLWGSRLFAQRQFTDELDVARALVKRAGRPFPALDRSSVVDLIDRVLPVLEPERTGDAPDAVANLLARSMLTSGFNVLTGGPGTGKTHTLVRGLALFARAHLDGEGRLPRIALCAPTGKAATRAREMTEAFVRSSDARDDEHRRTLGAETITAIAEIEPQTIHRLLGRDPGTIAGFRHGPDNPIEADIVVVDETSMVPLALMVALLGAIGPDTRLLLVGDEAQLESVELGAVLAQMVRSRAALERAAGRPVVHELTKVHRIAGDSAVGDLARAVRAGAEDAVIAHLEQAADGSASGVTWARSDRNTSVSHAVIDQVAADLTPAVAIALEPRPADDVALRRALTIIEGTKVLCGPRHGAVGVAAWNAAIAERLGLGAPDRAPAGTPVLVTVNAPHLGLVNGSIGLAVQIDTPDGPVDRIAFSIGGEIRTFDRSALPAWEPCFAMTVHKSQGSEYGELVVAALPGEASPLLTRELLYTAVTRAKKNVVVVGSEQSVRTAVSNESSRVSGIAAMVEVLAATT
;
A
#
# COMPACT_ATOMS: atom_id res chain seq x y z
N MET A 1 -23.52 -20.66 22.36
CA MET A 1 -24.00 -20.23 21.02
C MET A 1 -23.07 -20.87 20.02
N THR A 2 -23.56 -21.86 19.33
CA THR A 2 -22.87 -22.76 18.41
C THR A 2 -22.43 -21.95 17.16
N ALA A 3 -21.10 -21.78 16.99
CA ALA A 3 -20.54 -21.31 15.72
C ALA A 3 -20.63 -22.47 14.73
N THR A 4 -21.59 -22.37 13.86
CA THR A 4 -21.80 -23.23 12.70
C THR A 4 -20.56 -23.15 11.81
N THR A 5 -20.01 -24.32 11.47
CA THR A 5 -19.09 -24.48 10.33
C THR A 5 -19.82 -23.97 9.08
N ALA A 6 -19.61 -22.70 8.75
CA ALA A 6 -20.07 -22.14 7.49
C ALA A 6 -19.30 -22.89 6.40
N GLY A 7 -20.03 -23.68 5.63
CA GLY A 7 -19.52 -24.36 4.45
C GLY A 7 -18.80 -23.34 3.58
N ALA A 8 -17.54 -23.61 3.26
CA ALA A 8 -16.82 -22.90 2.25
C ALA A 8 -17.57 -23.13 0.92
N GLU A 9 -18.50 -22.24 0.60
CA GLU A 9 -19.00 -22.15 -0.75
C GLU A 9 -17.78 -22.00 -1.66
N THR A 10 -17.62 -22.93 -2.56
CA THR A 10 -16.52 -22.96 -3.53
C THR A 10 -16.63 -21.76 -4.46
N ARG A 11 -16.07 -20.62 -4.03
CA ARG A 11 -15.91 -19.46 -4.90
C ARG A 11 -15.04 -19.87 -6.10
N PRO A 12 -15.36 -19.44 -7.33
CA PRO A 12 -14.55 -19.78 -8.50
C PRO A 12 -13.14 -19.23 -8.33
N ARG A 13 -12.18 -20.13 -8.12
CA ARG A 13 -10.75 -19.80 -7.96
C ARG A 13 -10.14 -19.37 -9.30
N ASN A 14 -9.15 -18.48 -9.25
CA ASN A 14 -8.32 -18.20 -10.43
C ASN A 14 -7.69 -19.53 -10.91
N PRO A 15 -7.76 -19.89 -12.21
CA PRO A 15 -7.24 -21.16 -12.73
C PRO A 15 -5.78 -21.44 -12.36
N ALA A 16 -4.90 -20.41 -12.37
CA ALA A 16 -3.50 -20.57 -11.99
C ALA A 16 -3.34 -20.88 -10.49
N THR A 17 -4.11 -20.21 -9.63
CA THR A 17 -4.15 -20.45 -8.18
C THR A 17 -4.65 -21.85 -7.87
N ALA A 18 -5.71 -22.29 -8.54
CA ALA A 18 -6.25 -23.64 -8.38
C ALA A 18 -5.26 -24.72 -8.83
N ALA A 19 -4.56 -24.52 -9.94
CA ALA A 19 -3.55 -25.45 -10.46
C ALA A 19 -2.34 -25.56 -9.50
N PHE A 20 -1.88 -24.45 -8.93
CA PHE A 20 -0.79 -24.46 -7.95
C PHE A 20 -1.21 -25.20 -6.66
N ALA A 21 -2.39 -24.91 -6.12
CA ALA A 21 -2.91 -25.57 -4.92
C ALA A 21 -3.02 -27.08 -5.14
N ALA A 22 -3.64 -27.50 -6.24
CA ALA A 22 -3.80 -28.93 -6.59
C ALA A 22 -2.47 -29.66 -6.74
N ALA A 23 -1.50 -29.06 -7.44
CA ALA A 23 -0.18 -29.65 -7.63
C ALA A 23 0.59 -29.82 -6.31
N THR A 24 0.52 -28.83 -5.42
CA THR A 24 1.17 -28.88 -4.11
C THR A 24 0.51 -29.93 -3.22
N THR A 25 -0.81 -29.98 -3.18
CA THR A 25 -1.58 -30.99 -2.44
C THR A 25 -1.24 -32.39 -2.95
N ASP A 26 -1.26 -32.62 -4.26
CA ASP A 26 -0.94 -33.93 -4.87
C ASP A 26 0.49 -34.38 -4.54
N PHE A 27 1.46 -33.46 -4.56
CA PHE A 27 2.84 -33.75 -4.14
C PHE A 27 2.89 -34.23 -2.68
N LEU A 28 2.28 -33.51 -1.73
CA LEU A 28 2.27 -33.86 -0.31
C LEU A 28 1.56 -35.19 -0.07
N VAL A 29 0.41 -35.41 -0.72
CA VAL A 29 -0.39 -36.65 -0.61
C VAL A 29 0.44 -37.86 -1.04
N ARG A 30 1.12 -37.78 -2.18
CA ARG A 30 1.97 -38.88 -2.70
C ARG A 30 3.19 -39.10 -1.81
N HIS A 31 3.89 -38.03 -1.44
CA HIS A 31 5.13 -38.12 -0.66
C HIS A 31 4.91 -38.71 0.73
N TYR A 32 3.87 -38.26 1.43
CA TYR A 32 3.53 -38.72 2.78
C TYR A 32 2.51 -39.83 2.81
N ARG A 33 2.06 -40.35 1.64
CA ARG A 33 1.10 -41.45 1.48
C ARG A 33 -0.19 -41.23 2.24
N ILE A 34 -0.76 -40.01 2.15
CA ILE A 34 -1.98 -39.63 2.84
C ILE A 34 -3.17 -40.26 2.13
N ALA A 35 -3.93 -41.12 2.84
CA ALA A 35 -5.14 -41.76 2.32
C ALA A 35 -6.44 -41.16 2.89
N ASP A 36 -6.35 -40.34 3.95
CA ASP A 36 -7.50 -39.68 4.58
C ASP A 36 -7.99 -38.50 3.72
N ALA A 37 -9.19 -38.65 3.15
CA ALA A 37 -9.77 -37.65 2.24
C ALA A 37 -10.04 -36.31 2.91
N GLU A 38 -10.37 -36.28 4.20
CA GLU A 38 -10.63 -35.02 4.91
C GLU A 38 -9.33 -34.30 5.25
N VAL A 39 -8.26 -35.02 5.59
CA VAL A 39 -6.91 -34.44 5.76
C VAL A 39 -6.40 -33.87 4.40
N ILE A 40 -6.65 -34.60 3.30
CA ILE A 40 -6.33 -34.09 1.95
C ILE A 40 -7.09 -32.78 1.67
N GLY A 41 -8.40 -32.74 1.99
CA GLY A 41 -9.21 -31.53 1.84
C GLY A 41 -8.71 -30.34 2.67
N LEU A 42 -8.19 -30.60 3.88
CA LEU A 42 -7.61 -29.57 4.73
C LEU A 42 -6.30 -29.01 4.14
N ILE A 43 -5.44 -29.89 3.58
CA ILE A 43 -4.20 -29.48 2.89
C ILE A 43 -4.53 -28.67 1.63
N ASP A 44 -5.53 -29.09 0.84
CA ASP A 44 -5.98 -28.34 -0.34
C ASP A 44 -6.51 -26.95 0.05
N SER A 45 -7.27 -26.88 1.13
CA SER A 45 -7.76 -25.61 1.66
C SER A 45 -6.63 -24.68 2.11
N LEU A 46 -5.58 -25.20 2.76
CA LEU A 46 -4.41 -24.42 3.14
C LEU A 46 -3.65 -23.91 1.90
N THR A 47 -3.37 -24.78 0.94
CA THR A 47 -2.61 -24.41 -0.26
C THR A 47 -3.37 -23.38 -1.10
N ALA A 48 -4.69 -23.49 -1.17
CA ALA A 48 -5.55 -22.51 -1.78
C ALA A 48 -5.53 -21.16 -1.03
N ALA A 49 -5.66 -21.18 0.28
CA ALA A 49 -5.59 -19.98 1.12
C ALA A 49 -4.25 -19.25 0.94
N ILE A 50 -3.13 -19.96 0.92
CA ILE A 50 -1.80 -19.38 0.65
C ILE A 50 -1.75 -18.72 -0.74
N ALA A 51 -2.29 -19.39 -1.76
CA ALA A 51 -2.31 -18.85 -3.12
C ALA A 51 -3.25 -17.62 -3.25
N GLU A 52 -4.20 -17.44 -2.33
CA GLU A 52 -5.07 -16.26 -2.20
C GLU A 52 -4.44 -15.16 -1.31
N GLY A 53 -3.25 -15.39 -0.78
CA GLY A 53 -2.48 -14.40 0.01
C GLY A 53 -2.67 -14.50 1.53
N HIS A 54 -3.32 -15.58 2.04
CA HIS A 54 -3.40 -15.84 3.48
C HIS A 54 -2.07 -16.41 4.01
N GLY A 55 -1.67 -16.04 5.22
CA GLY A 55 -0.50 -16.60 5.90
C GLY A 55 -0.73 -17.99 6.47
N CYS A 56 -1.97 -18.29 6.85
CA CYS A 56 -2.37 -19.58 7.43
C CYS A 56 -3.85 -19.87 7.17
N LEU A 57 -4.25 -21.10 7.50
CA LEU A 57 -5.66 -21.52 7.57
C LEU A 57 -6.10 -21.55 9.02
N ALA A 58 -7.21 -20.91 9.34
CA ALA A 58 -7.87 -21.07 10.65
C ALA A 58 -8.56 -22.45 10.72
N ILE A 59 -8.32 -23.20 11.78
CA ILE A 59 -8.89 -24.53 12.01
C ILE A 59 -9.49 -24.61 13.40
N ASP A 60 -10.44 -25.53 13.58
CA ASP A 60 -10.96 -25.85 14.91
C ASP A 60 -10.06 -26.91 15.56
N PRO A 61 -9.39 -26.63 16.71
CA PRO A 61 -8.59 -27.62 17.42
C PRO A 61 -9.39 -28.84 17.92
N GLY A 62 -10.69 -28.68 18.11
CA GLY A 62 -11.61 -29.72 18.53
C GLY A 62 -12.15 -30.60 17.38
N ASP A 63 -11.90 -30.19 16.12
CA ASP A 63 -12.36 -30.96 14.97
C ASP A 63 -11.63 -32.33 14.89
N PRO A 64 -12.37 -33.45 14.68
CA PRO A 64 -11.76 -34.76 14.45
C PRO A 64 -10.72 -34.79 13.33
N VAL A 65 -10.86 -33.94 12.28
CA VAL A 65 -9.88 -33.83 11.19
C VAL A 65 -8.54 -33.28 11.71
N THR A 66 -8.58 -32.28 12.61
CA THR A 66 -7.38 -31.74 13.25
C THR A 66 -6.66 -32.80 14.09
N ALA A 67 -7.39 -33.63 14.81
CA ALA A 67 -6.82 -34.75 15.57
C ALA A 67 -6.16 -35.79 14.64
N ARG A 68 -6.78 -36.10 13.48
CA ARG A 68 -6.18 -36.99 12.47
C ARG A 68 -4.94 -36.35 11.82
N LEU A 69 -4.96 -35.05 11.55
CA LEU A 69 -3.79 -34.35 11.06
C LEU A 69 -2.60 -34.46 12.02
N ARG A 70 -2.83 -34.36 13.33
CA ARG A 70 -1.80 -34.57 14.37
C ARG A 70 -1.17 -35.97 14.33
N SER A 71 -1.89 -36.99 13.88
CA SER A 71 -1.33 -38.35 13.75
C SER A 71 -0.17 -38.43 12.75
N PHE A 72 -0.07 -37.46 11.83
CA PHE A 72 1.02 -37.36 10.86
C PHE A 72 2.30 -36.67 11.39
N VAL A 73 2.35 -36.27 12.66
CA VAL A 73 3.58 -35.74 13.28
C VAL A 73 4.71 -36.78 13.22
N ALA A 74 4.42 -38.05 13.50
CA ALA A 74 5.42 -39.11 13.44
C ALA A 74 5.97 -39.37 12.01
N SER A 75 5.20 -39.05 10.97
CA SER A 75 5.64 -39.19 9.58
C SER A 75 6.48 -37.99 9.11
N GLY A 76 6.57 -36.93 9.88
CA GLY A 76 7.25 -35.67 9.50
C GLY A 76 6.45 -34.79 8.54
N LEU A 77 5.16 -35.06 8.30
CA LEU A 77 4.29 -34.16 7.53
C LEU A 77 3.97 -32.89 8.31
N VAL A 78 3.69 -33.04 9.60
CA VAL A 78 3.25 -31.94 10.48
C VAL A 78 4.24 -31.76 11.62
N THR A 79 4.56 -30.49 11.91
CA THR A 79 5.23 -30.10 13.14
C THR A 79 4.22 -29.38 14.03
N GLU A 80 4.00 -29.87 15.24
CA GLU A 80 3.18 -29.16 16.23
C GLU A 80 4.06 -28.27 17.09
N VAL A 81 3.74 -26.97 17.14
CA VAL A 81 4.45 -25.98 17.93
C VAL A 81 3.58 -25.54 19.10
N ALA A 82 4.07 -25.76 20.33
CA ALA A 82 3.36 -25.37 21.55
C ALA A 82 3.79 -23.98 22.06
N THR A 83 5.10 -23.70 22.03
CA THR A 83 5.72 -22.48 22.54
C THR A 83 6.74 -21.93 21.54
N PHE A 84 7.15 -20.68 21.72
CA PHE A 84 8.16 -20.03 20.89
C PHE A 84 9.50 -19.95 21.63
N ASP A 85 10.00 -21.08 22.16
CA ASP A 85 11.28 -21.14 22.84
C ASP A 85 12.41 -20.65 21.92
N ASP A 86 13.27 -19.79 22.44
CA ASP A 86 14.44 -19.26 21.72
C ASP A 86 15.69 -20.07 22.12
N PRO A 87 16.50 -20.56 21.18
CA PRO A 87 16.30 -20.55 19.73
C PRO A 87 15.48 -21.75 19.25
N GLN A 88 14.48 -21.51 18.41
CA GLN A 88 13.85 -22.62 17.68
C GLN A 88 14.91 -23.31 16.82
N PRO A 89 15.01 -24.66 16.86
CA PRO A 89 15.90 -25.36 15.94
C PRO A 89 15.42 -25.10 14.50
N ALA A 90 16.24 -24.43 13.73
CA ALA A 90 15.98 -24.29 12.30
C ALA A 90 16.62 -25.48 11.56
N PRO A 91 15.95 -26.00 10.52
CA PRO A 91 14.57 -25.78 10.08
C PRO A 91 13.58 -26.69 10.79
N LEU A 92 12.31 -26.30 10.91
CA LEU A 92 11.24 -27.18 11.38
C LEU A 92 11.18 -28.43 10.51
N PRO A 93 10.97 -29.64 11.09
CA PRO A 93 11.13 -30.88 10.33
C PRO A 93 10.03 -31.16 9.30
N GLY A 94 8.83 -30.57 9.43
CA GLY A 94 7.70 -30.85 8.55
C GLY A 94 7.31 -29.70 7.64
N PRO A 95 6.74 -29.96 6.45
CA PRO A 95 6.26 -28.92 5.53
C PRO A 95 5.03 -28.18 6.05
N LEU A 96 4.30 -28.75 7.00
CA LEU A 96 3.13 -28.15 7.65
C LEU A 96 3.42 -27.88 9.12
N VAL A 97 2.91 -26.79 9.63
CA VAL A 97 3.05 -26.39 11.04
C VAL A 97 1.67 -26.16 11.64
N LEU A 98 1.40 -26.86 12.72
CA LEU A 98 0.20 -26.68 13.53
C LEU A 98 0.55 -25.87 14.77
N TRP A 99 -0.06 -24.70 14.93
CA TRP A 99 0.08 -23.84 16.10
C TRP A 99 -1.29 -23.36 16.58
N GLY A 100 -1.70 -23.84 17.75
CA GLY A 100 -3.02 -23.55 18.32
C GLY A 100 -4.15 -23.91 17.37
N SER A 101 -4.92 -22.91 16.93
CA SER A 101 -6.03 -23.04 15.98
C SER A 101 -5.64 -22.62 14.55
N ARG A 102 -4.38 -22.79 14.18
CA ARG A 102 -3.86 -22.37 12.86
C ARG A 102 -2.98 -23.43 12.25
N LEU A 103 -3.22 -23.69 10.96
CA LEU A 103 -2.39 -24.53 10.12
C LEU A 103 -1.64 -23.66 9.11
N PHE A 104 -0.32 -23.83 9.04
CA PHE A 104 0.58 -23.08 8.16
C PHE A 104 1.33 -24.04 7.24
N ALA A 105 1.80 -23.54 6.09
CA ALA A 105 3.00 -24.12 5.51
C ALA A 105 4.22 -23.61 6.30
N GLN A 106 5.28 -24.42 6.36
CA GLN A 106 6.46 -24.17 7.19
C GLN A 106 7.08 -22.79 6.95
N ARG A 107 7.24 -22.40 5.68
CA ARG A 107 7.84 -21.11 5.32
C ARG A 107 7.01 -19.94 5.86
N GLN A 108 5.70 -19.97 5.66
CA GLN A 108 4.79 -18.92 6.12
C GLN A 108 4.82 -18.78 7.64
N PHE A 109 4.84 -19.90 8.36
CA PHE A 109 5.00 -19.89 9.81
C PHE A 109 6.30 -19.22 10.25
N THR A 110 7.42 -19.61 9.63
CA THR A 110 8.74 -19.05 9.94
C THR A 110 8.78 -17.56 9.64
N ASP A 111 8.32 -17.15 8.45
CA ASP A 111 8.30 -15.74 8.03
C ASP A 111 7.43 -14.87 8.98
N GLU A 112 6.25 -15.34 9.38
CA GLU A 112 5.37 -14.63 10.32
C GLU A 112 5.96 -14.57 11.74
N LEU A 113 6.58 -15.64 12.21
CA LEU A 113 7.24 -15.70 13.51
C LEU A 113 8.46 -14.77 13.55
N ASP A 114 9.27 -14.73 12.48
CA ASP A 114 10.43 -13.85 12.39
C ASP A 114 10.01 -12.36 12.43
N VAL A 115 8.92 -12.00 11.73
CA VAL A 115 8.33 -10.66 11.83
C VAL A 115 7.88 -10.38 13.26
N ALA A 116 7.10 -11.27 13.88
CA ALA A 116 6.58 -11.08 15.23
C ALA A 116 7.71 -10.90 16.26
N ARG A 117 8.75 -11.75 16.20
CA ARG A 117 9.95 -11.66 17.06
C ARG A 117 10.70 -10.34 16.86
N ALA A 118 10.92 -9.96 15.60
CA ALA A 118 11.63 -8.72 15.30
C ALA A 118 10.85 -7.50 15.83
N LEU A 119 9.53 -7.49 15.72
CA LEU A 119 8.68 -6.40 16.22
C LEU A 119 8.73 -6.30 17.75
N VAL A 120 8.49 -7.40 18.47
CA VAL A 120 8.50 -7.43 19.94
C VAL A 120 9.88 -7.05 20.47
N LYS A 121 10.95 -7.63 19.91
CA LYS A 121 12.34 -7.33 20.29
C LYS A 121 12.67 -5.85 20.10
N ARG A 122 12.25 -5.24 18.99
CA ARG A 122 12.48 -3.82 18.71
C ARG A 122 11.65 -2.91 19.61
N ALA A 123 10.39 -3.25 19.85
CA ALA A 123 9.51 -2.50 20.73
C ALA A 123 10.03 -2.48 22.16
N GLY A 124 10.43 -3.64 22.71
CA GLY A 124 10.92 -3.78 24.08
C GLY A 124 12.36 -3.31 24.31
N ARG A 125 13.14 -3.12 23.23
CA ARG A 125 14.53 -2.70 23.38
C ARG A 125 14.64 -1.24 23.86
N PRO A 126 15.41 -0.97 24.93
CA PRO A 126 15.72 0.41 25.30
C PRO A 126 16.61 1.04 24.21
N PHE A 127 16.30 2.28 23.87
CA PHE A 127 17.09 3.07 22.92
C PHE A 127 17.67 4.30 23.64
N PRO A 128 18.92 4.72 23.30
CA PRO A 128 19.45 5.96 23.82
C PRO A 128 18.52 7.11 23.48
N ALA A 129 18.07 7.83 24.50
CA ALA A 129 17.23 9.00 24.29
C ALA A 129 18.06 10.14 23.70
N LEU A 130 17.57 10.70 22.60
CA LEU A 130 18.04 11.99 22.06
C LEU A 130 17.25 13.15 22.69
N ASP A 131 16.55 12.86 23.79
CA ASP A 131 15.64 13.75 24.49
C ASP A 131 16.43 14.69 25.41
N ARG A 132 16.81 15.83 24.88
CA ARG A 132 17.31 16.95 25.67
C ARG A 132 16.19 18.00 25.81
N SER A 133 16.15 18.74 26.93
CA SER A 133 15.12 19.75 27.19
C SER A 133 14.97 20.74 26.03
N SER A 134 16.08 21.13 25.40
CA SER A 134 16.09 21.99 24.20
C SER A 134 15.34 21.40 22.99
N VAL A 135 15.37 20.08 22.84
CA VAL A 135 14.68 19.39 21.73
C VAL A 135 13.19 19.25 22.02
N VAL A 136 12.82 19.01 23.27
CA VAL A 136 11.41 18.97 23.69
C VAL A 136 10.74 20.31 23.43
N ASP A 137 11.37 21.42 23.82
CA ASP A 137 10.89 22.78 23.53
C ASP A 137 10.81 23.07 22.02
N LEU A 138 11.69 22.44 21.23
CA LEU A 138 11.68 22.55 19.79
C LEU A 138 10.51 21.79 19.15
N ILE A 139 10.21 20.58 19.66
CA ILE A 139 9.05 19.80 19.21
C ILE A 139 7.77 20.59 19.42
N ASP A 140 7.59 21.20 20.60
CA ASP A 140 6.40 21.97 20.93
C ASP A 140 6.25 23.24 20.07
N ARG A 141 7.35 23.79 19.57
CA ARG A 141 7.31 24.92 18.61
C ARG A 141 7.02 24.48 17.17
N VAL A 142 7.59 23.36 16.73
CA VAL A 142 7.44 22.87 15.34
C VAL A 142 6.15 22.08 15.14
N LEU A 143 5.71 21.34 16.17
CA LEU A 143 4.50 20.53 16.19
C LEU A 143 3.69 20.86 17.47
N PRO A 144 3.15 22.09 17.60
CA PRO A 144 2.47 22.50 18.81
C PRO A 144 1.22 21.65 19.06
N VAL A 145 1.05 21.19 20.31
CA VAL A 145 -0.21 20.65 20.80
C VAL A 145 -1.09 21.85 21.11
N LEU A 146 -2.01 22.20 20.21
CA LEU A 146 -2.98 23.27 20.48
C LEU A 146 -4.06 22.76 21.41
N GLU A 147 -4.34 23.54 22.46
CA GLU A 147 -5.44 23.24 23.37
C GLU A 147 -6.79 23.30 22.62
N PRO A 148 -7.71 22.35 22.87
CA PRO A 148 -8.98 22.23 22.12
C PRO A 148 -9.87 23.46 22.18
N GLU A 149 -9.69 24.32 23.19
CA GLU A 149 -10.60 25.43 23.48
C GLU A 149 -10.42 26.67 22.58
N ARG A 150 -9.34 26.79 21.83
CA ARG A 150 -9.05 28.04 21.08
C ARG A 150 -9.41 28.05 19.59
N THR A 151 -9.63 26.91 18.95
CA THR A 151 -9.86 26.90 17.48
C THR A 151 -10.89 25.88 16.99
N GLY A 152 -11.52 25.06 17.85
CA GLY A 152 -12.34 23.92 17.40
C GLY A 152 -11.54 22.82 16.69
N ASP A 153 -10.28 23.06 16.49
CA ASP A 153 -9.31 22.26 15.73
C ASP A 153 -8.16 21.88 16.67
N ALA A 154 -8.22 20.69 17.28
CA ALA A 154 -7.07 20.11 17.98
C ALA A 154 -6.09 19.56 16.92
N PRO A 155 -5.01 20.26 16.58
CA PRO A 155 -4.03 19.71 15.67
C PRO A 155 -3.00 18.90 16.44
N ASP A 156 -2.73 17.76 15.90
CA ASP A 156 -1.49 17.00 15.92
C ASP A 156 -0.84 16.64 17.26
N ALA A 157 -1.65 16.42 18.31
CA ALA A 157 -1.15 15.72 19.50
C ALA A 157 -0.45 14.41 19.12
N VAL A 158 -0.95 13.72 18.09
CA VAL A 158 -0.36 12.50 17.54
C VAL A 158 0.97 12.77 16.85
N ALA A 159 1.09 13.85 16.07
CA ALA A 159 2.33 14.23 15.42
C ALA A 159 3.43 14.59 16.43
N ASN A 160 3.07 15.32 17.50
CA ASN A 160 3.96 15.64 18.61
C ASN A 160 4.39 14.37 19.37
N LEU A 161 3.44 13.46 19.67
CA LEU A 161 3.74 12.19 20.33
C LEU A 161 4.66 11.31 19.47
N LEU A 162 4.43 11.24 18.16
CA LEU A 162 5.33 10.53 17.25
C LEU A 162 6.74 11.12 17.28
N ALA A 163 6.88 12.45 17.17
CA ALA A 163 8.18 13.10 17.19
C ALA A 163 8.94 12.80 18.50
N ARG A 164 8.26 12.88 19.64
CA ARG A 164 8.84 12.49 20.95
C ARG A 164 9.21 11.01 21.00
N SER A 165 8.34 10.13 20.46
CA SER A 165 8.61 8.70 20.41
C SER A 165 9.80 8.37 19.49
N MET A 166 9.95 9.06 18.36
CA MET A 166 11.11 8.88 17.46
C MET A 166 12.46 9.19 18.15
N LEU A 167 12.46 10.07 19.15
CA LEU A 167 13.67 10.41 19.91
C LEU A 167 14.03 9.37 20.99
N THR A 168 13.04 8.66 21.52
CA THR A 168 13.18 7.78 22.68
C THR A 168 12.96 6.30 22.38
N SER A 169 12.40 5.96 21.21
CA SER A 169 12.06 4.60 20.80
C SER A 169 12.85 4.16 19.56
N GLY A 170 13.21 2.88 19.52
CA GLY A 170 13.80 2.23 18.34
C GLY A 170 12.79 1.78 17.32
N PHE A 171 11.47 1.80 17.64
CA PHE A 171 10.42 1.33 16.77
C PHE A 171 9.16 2.20 16.89
N ASN A 172 8.65 2.64 15.75
CA ASN A 172 7.38 3.39 15.66
C ASN A 172 6.61 3.01 14.41
N VAL A 173 5.28 3.08 14.50
CA VAL A 173 4.34 2.94 13.39
C VAL A 173 3.49 4.21 13.32
N LEU A 174 3.45 4.85 12.15
CA LEU A 174 2.54 5.97 11.85
C LEU A 174 1.48 5.49 10.86
N THR A 175 0.23 5.47 11.31
CA THR A 175 -0.89 5.07 10.46
C THR A 175 -1.92 6.18 10.36
N GLY A 176 -2.83 6.06 9.40
CA GLY A 176 -3.93 7.01 9.18
C GLY A 176 -4.39 7.02 7.73
N GLY A 177 -5.59 7.53 7.50
CA GLY A 177 -6.17 7.62 6.17
C GLY A 177 -5.46 8.59 5.23
N PRO A 178 -5.83 8.62 3.94
CA PRO A 178 -5.34 9.62 3.01
C PRO A 178 -5.75 11.04 3.44
N GLY A 179 -4.86 11.99 3.22
CA GLY A 179 -5.11 13.38 3.61
C GLY A 179 -4.96 13.70 5.09
N THR A 180 -4.65 12.72 5.95
CA THR A 180 -4.42 12.96 7.39
C THR A 180 -3.07 13.62 7.69
N GLY A 181 -2.24 13.86 6.69
CA GLY A 181 -0.96 14.53 6.88
C GLY A 181 0.20 13.60 7.24
N LYS A 182 0.11 12.28 7.02
CA LYS A 182 1.20 11.33 7.29
C LYS A 182 2.55 11.80 6.79
N THR A 183 2.64 12.13 5.50
CA THR A 183 3.92 12.53 4.89
C THR A 183 4.40 13.89 5.40
N HIS A 184 3.47 14.80 5.68
CA HIS A 184 3.78 16.09 6.29
C HIS A 184 4.35 15.91 7.71
N THR A 185 3.71 15.05 8.53
CA THR A 185 4.17 14.68 9.87
C THR A 185 5.52 13.97 9.80
N LEU A 186 5.70 13.06 8.83
CA LEU A 186 6.94 12.34 8.60
C LEU A 186 8.11 13.28 8.35
N VAL A 187 8.00 14.20 7.38
CA VAL A 187 9.11 15.09 7.00
C VAL A 187 9.50 16.00 8.17
N ARG A 188 8.53 16.54 8.90
CA ARG A 188 8.80 17.34 10.10
C ARG A 188 9.39 16.53 11.25
N GLY A 189 8.89 15.31 11.46
CA GLY A 189 9.46 14.38 12.43
C GLY A 189 10.91 14.03 12.13
N LEU A 190 11.24 13.81 10.86
CA LEU A 190 12.62 13.56 10.42
C LEU A 190 13.52 14.79 10.61
N ALA A 191 13.01 15.98 10.34
CA ALA A 191 13.77 17.21 10.55
C ALA A 191 14.05 17.45 12.06
N LEU A 192 13.07 17.19 12.92
CA LEU A 192 13.24 17.21 14.38
C LEU A 192 14.24 16.14 14.86
N PHE A 193 14.15 14.93 14.31
CA PHE A 193 15.09 13.85 14.59
C PHE A 193 16.51 14.23 14.17
N ALA A 194 16.69 14.80 12.96
CA ALA A 194 18.00 15.23 12.49
C ALA A 194 18.60 16.34 13.37
N ARG A 195 17.78 17.28 13.82
CA ARG A 195 18.21 18.32 14.75
C ARG A 195 18.61 17.75 16.11
N ALA A 196 17.79 16.87 16.68
CA ALA A 196 18.09 16.22 17.95
C ALA A 196 19.38 15.40 17.90
N HIS A 197 19.60 14.72 16.79
CA HIS A 197 20.80 13.91 16.56
C HIS A 197 22.04 14.79 16.44
N LEU A 198 21.94 15.90 15.72
CA LEU A 198 23.01 16.89 15.61
C LEU A 198 23.37 17.49 16.98
N ASP A 199 22.37 17.89 17.76
CA ASP A 199 22.57 18.46 19.11
C ASP A 199 23.08 17.41 20.11
N GLY A 200 22.74 16.14 19.93
CA GLY A 200 23.11 15.02 20.81
C GLY A 200 24.46 14.40 20.48
N GLU A 201 24.65 14.05 19.24
CA GLU A 201 25.80 13.27 18.74
C GLU A 201 26.84 14.14 18.03
N GLY A 202 26.55 15.44 17.78
CA GLY A 202 27.45 16.36 17.06
C GLY A 202 27.58 16.08 15.57
N ARG A 203 26.69 15.23 14.99
CA ARG A 203 26.64 14.92 13.57
C ARG A 203 25.20 14.76 13.08
N LEU A 204 24.98 14.95 11.80
CA LEU A 204 23.71 14.63 11.18
C LEU A 204 23.47 13.12 11.09
N PRO A 205 22.22 12.64 11.20
CA PRO A 205 21.91 11.23 11.08
C PRO A 205 21.93 10.75 9.63
N ARG A 206 22.28 9.50 9.43
CA ARG A 206 22.09 8.78 8.17
C ARG A 206 20.64 8.31 8.10
N ILE A 207 19.84 8.94 7.25
CA ILE A 207 18.41 8.65 7.08
C ILE A 207 18.21 7.82 5.80
N ALA A 208 17.71 6.58 5.95
CA ALA A 208 17.29 5.75 4.82
C ALA A 208 15.76 5.81 4.69
N LEU A 209 15.26 6.54 3.69
CA LEU A 209 13.84 6.61 3.36
C LEU A 209 13.54 5.70 2.17
N CYS A 210 12.63 4.76 2.34
CA CYS A 210 12.29 3.81 1.30
C CYS A 210 10.77 3.56 1.19
N ALA A 211 10.39 2.96 0.06
CA ALA A 211 9.01 2.60 -0.23
C ALA A 211 8.95 1.28 -1.05
N PRO A 212 7.83 0.56 -1.08
CA PRO A 212 7.71 -0.68 -1.84
C PRO A 212 7.82 -0.49 -3.36
N THR A 213 7.42 0.67 -3.89
CA THR A 213 7.39 0.96 -5.33
C THR A 213 8.22 2.20 -5.69
N GLY A 214 8.69 2.26 -6.94
CA GLY A 214 9.41 3.43 -7.47
C GLY A 214 8.56 4.70 -7.42
N LYS A 215 7.27 4.60 -7.73
CA LYS A 215 6.34 5.73 -7.69
C LYS A 215 6.16 6.29 -6.28
N ALA A 216 6.02 5.42 -5.27
CA ALA A 216 5.95 5.85 -3.88
C ALA A 216 7.27 6.52 -3.43
N ALA A 217 8.42 6.00 -3.85
CA ALA A 217 9.71 6.61 -3.56
C ALA A 217 9.85 8.00 -4.25
N THR A 218 9.40 8.15 -5.50
CA THR A 218 9.37 9.45 -6.18
C THR A 218 8.49 10.45 -5.44
N ARG A 219 7.30 10.00 -5.00
CA ARG A 219 6.39 10.85 -4.22
C ARG A 219 7.00 11.29 -2.88
N ALA A 220 7.69 10.39 -2.18
CA ALA A 220 8.40 10.74 -0.95
C ALA A 220 9.47 11.83 -1.22
N ARG A 221 10.17 11.77 -2.37
CA ARG A 221 11.11 12.81 -2.81
C ARG A 221 10.41 14.16 -3.04
N GLU A 222 9.33 14.17 -3.81
CA GLU A 222 8.55 15.37 -4.07
C GLU A 222 8.08 16.06 -2.79
N MET A 223 7.74 15.28 -1.76
CA MET A 223 7.30 15.79 -0.47
C MET A 223 8.43 16.39 0.36
N THR A 224 9.63 15.78 0.37
CA THR A 224 10.81 16.37 1.01
C THR A 224 11.22 17.67 0.32
N GLU A 225 11.23 17.68 -1.01
CA GLU A 225 11.51 18.88 -1.79
C GLU A 225 10.45 19.99 -1.57
N ALA A 226 9.16 19.62 -1.52
CA ALA A 226 8.08 20.57 -1.26
C ALA A 226 8.22 21.25 0.10
N PHE A 227 8.60 20.50 1.16
CA PHE A 227 8.86 21.07 2.48
C PHE A 227 10.03 22.06 2.46
N VAL A 228 11.11 21.70 1.77
CA VAL A 228 12.31 22.55 1.67
C VAL A 228 12.06 23.83 0.88
N ARG A 229 11.25 23.75 -0.19
CA ARG A 229 10.93 24.89 -1.09
C ARG A 229 9.65 25.63 -0.74
N SER A 230 8.90 25.20 0.27
CA SER A 230 7.61 25.81 0.63
C SER A 230 7.77 27.30 0.93
N SER A 231 6.87 28.11 0.37
CA SER A 231 6.72 29.53 0.70
C SER A 231 5.71 29.81 1.80
N ASP A 232 5.13 28.76 2.40
CA ASP A 232 4.22 28.89 3.54
C ASP A 232 4.96 29.47 4.75
N ALA A 233 4.37 30.47 5.41
CA ALA A 233 5.00 31.17 6.52
C ALA A 233 5.31 30.26 7.71
N ARG A 234 4.47 29.21 7.94
CA ARG A 234 4.70 28.21 8.99
C ARG A 234 5.90 27.34 8.67
N ASP A 235 6.00 26.86 7.42
CA ASP A 235 7.16 26.08 6.97
C ASP A 235 8.44 26.89 7.03
N ASP A 236 8.38 28.19 6.70
CA ASP A 236 9.52 29.09 6.78
C ASP A 236 9.97 29.31 8.24
N GLU A 237 9.03 29.47 9.17
CA GLU A 237 9.31 29.56 10.60
C GLU A 237 9.91 28.24 11.13
N HIS A 238 9.35 27.08 10.74
CA HIS A 238 9.87 25.77 11.12
C HIS A 238 11.30 25.57 10.59
N ARG A 239 11.57 25.91 9.33
CA ARG A 239 12.93 25.80 8.76
C ARG A 239 13.93 26.69 9.49
N ARG A 240 13.56 27.93 9.81
CA ARG A 240 14.42 28.83 10.59
C ARG A 240 14.70 28.28 12.00
N THR A 241 13.68 27.69 12.64
CA THR A 241 13.77 27.10 13.98
C THR A 241 14.65 25.85 13.98
N LEU A 242 14.56 25.00 12.93
CA LEU A 242 15.34 23.76 12.79
C LEU A 242 16.80 24.02 12.36
N GLY A 243 17.07 25.14 11.69
CA GLY A 243 18.39 25.51 11.22
C GLY A 243 18.74 24.97 9.83
N ALA A 244 19.55 25.73 9.10
CA ALA A 244 19.88 25.48 7.70
C ALA A 244 20.54 24.10 7.47
N GLU A 245 21.42 23.66 8.37
CA GLU A 245 22.14 22.40 8.27
C GLU A 245 21.16 21.19 8.30
N THR A 246 20.19 21.22 9.21
CA THR A 246 19.13 20.20 9.29
C THR A 246 18.27 20.18 8.03
N ILE A 247 17.91 21.36 7.50
CA ILE A 247 17.08 21.46 6.28
C ILE A 247 17.85 20.91 5.08
N THR A 248 19.17 21.19 4.98
CA THR A 248 20.02 20.61 3.94
C THR A 248 20.04 19.09 4.03
N ALA A 249 20.18 18.52 5.23
CA ALA A 249 20.14 17.06 5.41
C ALA A 249 18.80 16.44 4.94
N ILE A 250 17.67 17.12 5.16
CA ILE A 250 16.36 16.66 4.67
C ILE A 250 16.29 16.77 3.13
N ALA A 251 16.87 17.82 2.54
CA ALA A 251 16.91 17.99 1.09
C ALA A 251 17.76 16.93 0.38
N GLU A 252 18.80 16.44 1.04
CA GLU A 252 19.72 15.42 0.52
C GLU A 252 19.23 13.99 0.69
N ILE A 253 18.09 13.76 1.37
CA ILE A 253 17.49 12.41 1.44
C ILE A 253 17.14 11.95 0.03
N GLU A 254 17.69 10.82 -0.39
CA GLU A 254 17.33 10.13 -1.63
C GLU A 254 16.38 8.96 -1.36
N PRO A 255 15.05 9.16 -1.44
CA PRO A 255 14.10 8.07 -1.29
C PRO A 255 14.29 7.02 -2.39
N GLN A 256 14.24 5.75 -2.00
CA GLN A 256 14.47 4.64 -2.92
C GLN A 256 13.49 3.49 -2.65
N THR A 257 13.48 2.48 -3.53
CA THR A 257 12.67 1.28 -3.24
C THR A 257 13.35 0.40 -2.19
N ILE A 258 12.53 -0.36 -1.41
CA ILE A 258 13.06 -1.33 -0.44
C ILE A 258 14.04 -2.30 -1.12
N HIS A 259 13.73 -2.77 -2.33
CA HIS A 259 14.62 -3.64 -3.10
C HIS A 259 15.98 -2.99 -3.40
N ARG A 260 16.00 -1.68 -3.71
CA ARG A 260 17.25 -0.95 -3.95
C ARG A 260 18.03 -0.73 -2.66
N LEU A 261 17.33 -0.44 -1.56
CA LEU A 261 17.93 -0.29 -0.23
C LEU A 261 18.60 -1.59 0.23
N LEU A 262 17.92 -2.72 0.06
CA LEU A 262 18.48 -4.04 0.39
C LEU A 262 19.62 -4.46 -0.56
N GLY A 263 19.65 -3.91 -1.78
CA GLY A 263 20.63 -4.26 -2.82
C GLY A 263 20.44 -5.70 -3.32
N ARG A 264 20.30 -5.89 -4.64
CA ARG A 264 20.20 -7.26 -5.21
C ARG A 264 21.56 -7.95 -5.17
N ASP A 265 21.59 -9.17 -4.67
CA ASP A 265 22.74 -10.06 -4.73
C ASP A 265 22.27 -11.49 -5.01
N PRO A 266 22.35 -11.97 -6.27
CA PRO A 266 21.97 -13.33 -6.63
C PRO A 266 22.83 -14.42 -5.95
N GLY A 267 23.95 -14.06 -5.36
CA GLY A 267 24.85 -14.99 -4.66
C GLY A 267 24.40 -15.31 -3.23
N THR A 268 23.41 -14.60 -2.70
CA THR A 268 22.86 -14.86 -1.37
C THR A 268 21.54 -15.63 -1.44
N ILE A 269 21.22 -16.44 -0.42
CA ILE A 269 19.96 -17.20 -0.33
C ILE A 269 18.75 -16.24 -0.33
N ALA A 270 18.86 -15.11 0.36
CA ALA A 270 17.81 -14.09 0.42
C ALA A 270 17.73 -13.23 -0.86
N GLY A 271 18.71 -13.34 -1.78
CA GLY A 271 18.77 -12.52 -2.99
C GLY A 271 19.12 -11.04 -2.74
N PHE A 272 19.57 -10.68 -1.52
CA PHE A 272 19.90 -9.33 -1.10
C PHE A 272 21.29 -9.24 -0.48
N ARG A 273 21.95 -8.10 -0.69
CA ARG A 273 23.27 -7.79 -0.11
C ARG A 273 23.21 -7.48 1.38
N HIS A 274 22.16 -6.74 1.79
CA HIS A 274 21.94 -6.42 3.20
C HIS A 274 21.08 -7.49 3.87
N GLY A 275 21.47 -7.88 5.08
CA GLY A 275 20.84 -8.90 5.90
C GLY A 275 21.44 -8.88 7.32
N PRO A 276 21.21 -9.92 8.13
CA PRO A 276 21.69 -9.97 9.52
C PRO A 276 23.22 -9.80 9.66
N ASP A 277 24.00 -10.36 8.73
CA ASP A 277 25.46 -10.32 8.75
C ASP A 277 26.04 -9.05 8.10
N ASN A 278 25.24 -8.31 7.35
CA ASN A 278 25.60 -7.07 6.69
C ASN A 278 24.45 -6.06 6.77
N PRO A 279 24.19 -5.46 7.93
CA PRO A 279 23.04 -4.58 8.13
C PRO A 279 23.17 -3.27 7.34
N ILE A 280 22.02 -2.62 7.11
CA ILE A 280 21.96 -1.29 6.49
C ILE A 280 22.63 -0.27 7.43
N GLU A 281 23.55 0.49 6.89
CA GLU A 281 24.24 1.57 7.62
C GLU A 281 23.37 2.83 7.71
N ALA A 282 22.41 2.86 8.62
CA ALA A 282 21.54 4.00 8.87
C ALA A 282 21.28 4.19 10.36
N ASP A 283 21.07 5.43 10.78
CA ASP A 283 20.65 5.76 12.16
C ASP A 283 19.11 5.60 12.30
N ILE A 284 18.39 5.82 11.19
CA ILE A 284 16.96 5.54 11.08
C ILE A 284 16.61 5.02 9.67
N VAL A 285 15.77 3.98 9.63
CA VAL A 285 15.12 3.49 8.41
C VAL A 285 13.64 3.86 8.48
N VAL A 286 13.15 4.50 7.42
CA VAL A 286 11.75 4.87 7.26
C VAL A 286 11.17 4.13 6.07
N VAL A 287 10.03 3.51 6.25
CA VAL A 287 9.30 2.79 5.19
C VAL A 287 7.95 3.49 4.98
N ASP A 288 7.80 4.18 3.86
CA ASP A 288 6.51 4.74 3.47
C ASP A 288 5.68 3.73 2.66
N GLU A 289 4.35 3.88 2.64
CA GLU A 289 3.40 2.97 2.01
C GLU A 289 3.57 1.51 2.48
N THR A 290 3.79 1.30 3.78
CA THR A 290 4.05 -0.02 4.39
C THR A 290 2.92 -1.04 4.15
N SER A 291 1.68 -0.60 3.93
CA SER A 291 0.54 -1.47 3.60
C SER A 291 0.78 -2.35 2.36
N MET A 292 1.64 -1.89 1.44
CA MET A 292 1.98 -2.60 0.21
C MET A 292 3.19 -3.55 0.36
N VAL A 293 3.82 -3.63 1.53
CA VAL A 293 5.03 -4.46 1.73
C VAL A 293 4.64 -5.92 1.96
N PRO A 294 5.04 -6.86 1.07
CA PRO A 294 4.78 -8.29 1.27
C PRO A 294 5.55 -8.86 2.47
N LEU A 295 5.03 -9.95 3.04
CA LEU A 295 5.63 -10.63 4.19
C LEU A 295 7.11 -10.96 3.97
N ALA A 296 7.46 -11.61 2.86
CA ALA A 296 8.84 -11.99 2.57
C ALA A 296 9.80 -10.78 2.47
N LEU A 297 9.33 -9.66 1.90
CA LEU A 297 10.12 -8.43 1.81
C LEU A 297 10.26 -7.75 3.18
N MET A 298 9.22 -7.84 4.03
CA MET A 298 9.28 -7.35 5.41
C MET A 298 10.28 -8.15 6.24
N VAL A 299 10.30 -9.49 6.12
CA VAL A 299 11.30 -10.36 6.77
C VAL A 299 12.72 -9.94 6.37
N ALA A 300 12.98 -9.80 5.06
CA ALA A 300 14.28 -9.39 4.55
C ALA A 300 14.70 -8.01 5.08
N LEU A 301 13.76 -7.06 5.10
CA LEU A 301 14.01 -5.70 5.59
C LEU A 301 14.31 -5.70 7.09
N LEU A 302 13.48 -6.35 7.91
CA LEU A 302 13.68 -6.41 9.36
C LEU A 302 15.00 -7.11 9.73
N GLY A 303 15.40 -8.12 8.96
CA GLY A 303 16.69 -8.80 9.10
C GLY A 303 17.88 -7.92 8.72
N ALA A 304 17.71 -6.97 7.80
CA ALA A 304 18.74 -6.06 7.36
C ALA A 304 18.90 -4.79 8.21
N ILE A 305 17.95 -4.50 9.10
CA ILE A 305 18.01 -3.33 10.00
C ILE A 305 18.76 -3.71 11.26
N GLY A 306 19.90 -3.07 11.49
CA GLY A 306 20.74 -3.29 12.67
C GLY A 306 20.03 -3.01 13.99
N PRO A 307 20.57 -3.54 15.11
CA PRO A 307 19.94 -3.37 16.42
C PRO A 307 19.91 -1.92 16.89
N ASP A 308 20.86 -1.09 16.48
CA ASP A 308 20.99 0.31 16.90
C ASP A 308 20.35 1.29 15.89
N THR A 309 19.74 0.77 14.82
CA THR A 309 19.01 1.54 13.83
C THR A 309 17.54 1.68 14.22
N ARG A 310 17.02 2.90 14.27
CA ARG A 310 15.58 3.16 14.47
C ARG A 310 14.78 2.75 13.26
N LEU A 311 13.55 2.31 13.49
CA LEU A 311 12.59 1.94 12.43
C LEU A 311 11.30 2.72 12.59
N LEU A 312 10.88 3.41 11.52
CA LEU A 312 9.57 4.03 11.40
C LEU A 312 8.84 3.45 10.21
N LEU A 313 7.71 2.83 10.44
CA LEU A 313 6.80 2.33 9.42
C LEU A 313 5.65 3.30 9.24
N VAL A 314 5.37 3.71 8.00
CA VAL A 314 4.31 4.67 7.66
C VAL A 314 3.36 4.03 6.65
N GLY A 315 2.04 4.12 6.88
CA GLY A 315 1.07 3.55 5.94
C GLY A 315 -0.38 3.79 6.35
N ASP A 316 -1.27 3.08 5.69
CA ASP A 316 -2.70 3.10 5.95
C ASP A 316 -3.20 1.66 5.97
N GLU A 317 -3.57 1.16 7.13
CA GLU A 317 -4.01 -0.23 7.33
C GLU A 317 -5.38 -0.54 6.71
N ALA A 318 -6.15 0.49 6.37
CA ALA A 318 -7.46 0.33 5.72
C ALA A 318 -7.36 0.30 4.19
N GLN A 319 -6.20 0.61 3.60
CA GLN A 319 -5.98 0.46 2.17
C GLN A 319 -5.74 -1.00 1.79
N LEU A 320 -5.86 -1.27 0.47
CA LEU A 320 -5.53 -2.58 -0.09
C LEU A 320 -4.13 -3.03 0.35
N GLU A 321 -4.08 -4.25 0.82
CA GLU A 321 -2.84 -4.93 1.17
C GLU A 321 -1.98 -5.26 -0.07
N SER A 322 -0.75 -5.74 0.15
CA SER A 322 0.12 -6.17 -0.95
C SER A 322 -0.56 -7.26 -1.79
N VAL A 323 -0.27 -7.31 -3.09
CA VAL A 323 -0.78 -8.38 -3.97
C VAL A 323 -0.25 -9.76 -3.52
N GLU A 324 0.98 -9.78 -3.03
CA GLU A 324 1.61 -10.97 -2.49
C GLU A 324 1.16 -11.23 -1.04
N LEU A 325 1.59 -12.35 -0.48
CA LEU A 325 1.21 -12.83 0.84
C LEU A 325 1.56 -11.83 1.95
N GLY A 326 0.60 -11.58 2.84
CA GLY A 326 0.78 -10.87 4.09
C GLY A 326 0.02 -9.53 4.20
N ALA A 327 -0.59 -9.31 5.35
CA ALA A 327 -1.26 -8.09 5.80
C ALA A 327 -0.46 -7.45 6.95
N VAL A 328 0.85 -7.29 6.78
CA VAL A 328 1.78 -7.07 7.90
C VAL A 328 1.45 -5.81 8.68
N LEU A 329 1.18 -4.67 8.00
CA LEU A 329 0.83 -3.42 8.69
C LEU A 329 -0.47 -3.54 9.48
N ALA A 330 -1.52 -4.14 8.90
CA ALA A 330 -2.79 -4.32 9.58
C ALA A 330 -2.64 -5.23 10.82
N GLN A 331 -1.81 -6.28 10.74
CA GLN A 331 -1.51 -7.14 11.87
C GLN A 331 -0.73 -6.41 12.98
N MET A 332 0.21 -5.54 12.63
CA MET A 332 0.92 -4.67 13.59
C MET A 332 -0.04 -3.73 14.33
N VAL A 333 -0.95 -3.09 13.60
CA VAL A 333 -1.94 -2.18 14.20
C VAL A 333 -2.90 -2.95 15.11
N ARG A 334 -3.34 -4.14 14.70
CA ARG A 334 -4.17 -5.04 15.53
C ARG A 334 -3.46 -5.49 16.82
N SER A 335 -2.14 -5.69 16.78
CA SER A 335 -1.32 -6.05 17.95
C SER A 335 -0.79 -4.85 18.74
N ARG A 336 -1.32 -3.64 18.51
CA ARG A 336 -0.90 -2.39 19.15
C ARG A 336 -0.73 -2.55 20.66
N ALA A 337 -1.75 -3.08 21.35
CA ALA A 337 -1.72 -3.21 22.81
C ALA A 337 -0.57 -4.10 23.31
N ALA A 338 -0.25 -5.18 22.60
CA ALA A 338 0.85 -6.06 22.94
C ALA A 338 2.22 -5.41 22.69
N LEU A 339 2.38 -4.74 21.55
CA LEU A 339 3.59 -4.00 21.23
C LEU A 339 3.86 -2.86 22.22
N GLU A 340 2.83 -2.13 22.61
CA GLU A 340 2.92 -1.03 23.58
C GLU A 340 3.20 -1.54 25.01
N ARG A 341 2.67 -2.73 25.38
CA ARG A 341 3.07 -3.39 26.64
C ARG A 341 4.56 -3.76 26.65
N ALA A 342 5.04 -4.40 25.58
CA ALA A 342 6.45 -4.75 25.44
C ALA A 342 7.36 -3.52 25.45
N ALA A 343 6.90 -2.42 24.86
CA ALA A 343 7.64 -1.17 24.78
C ALA A 343 7.59 -0.33 26.08
N GLY A 344 6.58 -0.52 26.92
CA GLY A 344 6.26 0.36 28.05
C GLY A 344 5.85 1.79 27.65
N ARG A 345 5.51 2.02 26.39
CA ARG A 345 5.15 3.34 25.81
C ARG A 345 4.36 3.18 24.50
N PRO A 346 3.64 4.24 24.06
CA PRO A 346 3.02 4.24 22.73
C PRO A 346 4.06 4.04 21.62
N VAL A 347 3.77 3.14 20.67
CA VAL A 347 4.60 2.88 19.47
C VAL A 347 3.78 2.92 18.19
N VAL A 348 2.44 2.85 18.28
CA VAL A 348 1.53 2.98 17.14
C VAL A 348 0.79 4.31 17.25
N HIS A 349 1.01 5.18 16.28
CA HIS A 349 0.48 6.53 16.23
C HIS A 349 -0.51 6.63 15.06
N GLU A 350 -1.78 6.92 15.34
CA GLU A 350 -2.83 6.99 14.32
C GLU A 350 -3.31 8.43 14.12
N LEU A 351 -3.09 8.96 12.90
CA LEU A 351 -3.64 10.24 12.48
C LEU A 351 -5.09 10.07 12.02
N THR A 352 -6.02 10.66 12.72
CA THR A 352 -7.45 10.55 12.44
C THR A 352 -8.03 11.78 11.75
N LYS A 353 -7.38 12.94 11.90
CA LYS A 353 -7.85 14.21 11.34
C LYS A 353 -7.43 14.35 9.87
N VAL A 354 -8.40 14.66 8.99
CA VAL A 354 -8.15 14.88 7.56
C VAL A 354 -7.90 16.37 7.32
N HIS A 355 -6.70 16.72 6.83
CA HIS A 355 -6.28 18.11 6.58
C HIS A 355 -6.39 18.54 5.12
N ARG A 356 -6.39 17.59 4.18
CA ARG A 356 -6.21 17.85 2.74
C ARG A 356 -7.49 18.24 2.02
N ILE A 357 -8.62 17.95 2.59
CA ILE A 357 -9.93 18.25 2.04
C ILE A 357 -10.50 19.31 2.96
N ALA A 358 -10.77 20.51 2.46
CA ALA A 358 -11.40 21.58 3.22
C ALA A 358 -12.54 20.97 4.05
N GLY A 359 -12.49 21.11 5.36
CA GLY A 359 -13.17 20.41 6.46
C GLY A 359 -14.45 19.58 6.25
N ASP A 360 -15.18 19.70 5.12
CA ASP A 360 -16.45 19.05 4.83
C ASP A 360 -16.52 18.61 3.37
N SER A 361 -15.55 17.80 2.86
CA SER A 361 -15.71 17.30 1.51
C SER A 361 -16.46 15.97 1.50
N ALA A 362 -17.46 15.87 0.64
CA ALA A 362 -18.26 14.67 0.43
C ALA A 362 -17.40 13.41 0.14
N VAL A 363 -16.26 13.56 -0.54
CA VAL A 363 -15.30 12.46 -0.78
C VAL A 363 -14.69 11.97 0.54
N GLY A 364 -14.34 12.88 1.44
CA GLY A 364 -13.78 12.53 2.75
C GLY A 364 -14.81 11.85 3.65
N ASP A 365 -16.06 12.31 3.62
CA ASP A 365 -17.17 11.73 4.38
C ASP A 365 -17.49 10.32 3.87
N LEU A 366 -17.56 10.15 2.56
CA LEU A 366 -17.73 8.84 1.93
C LEU A 366 -16.59 7.88 2.32
N ALA A 367 -15.35 8.33 2.25
CA ALA A 367 -14.20 7.51 2.62
C ALA A 367 -14.24 7.08 4.11
N ARG A 368 -14.65 7.98 5.02
CA ARG A 368 -14.83 7.66 6.44
C ARG A 368 -15.94 6.64 6.66
N ALA A 369 -17.08 6.80 6.00
CA ALA A 369 -18.20 5.87 6.09
C ALA A 369 -17.80 4.47 5.57
N VAL A 370 -17.08 4.40 4.44
CA VAL A 370 -16.54 3.14 3.89
C VAL A 370 -15.57 2.49 4.88
N ARG A 371 -14.60 3.24 5.41
CA ARG A 371 -13.63 2.73 6.40
C ARG A 371 -14.31 2.18 7.65
N ALA A 372 -15.37 2.84 8.11
CA ALA A 372 -16.15 2.42 9.28
C ALA A 372 -17.04 1.20 9.02
N GLY A 373 -17.18 0.74 7.76
CA GLY A 373 -18.11 -0.33 7.42
C GLY A 373 -19.58 0.06 7.57
N ALA A 374 -19.89 1.35 7.53
CA ALA A 374 -21.23 1.89 7.78
C ALA A 374 -22.06 1.89 6.46
N GLU A 375 -22.61 0.73 6.08
CA GLU A 375 -23.31 0.50 4.80
C GLU A 375 -24.37 1.57 4.52
N ASP A 376 -25.28 1.81 5.48
CA ASP A 376 -26.38 2.75 5.28
C ASP A 376 -25.89 4.20 5.15
N ALA A 377 -24.81 4.57 5.86
CA ALA A 377 -24.18 5.88 5.70
C ALA A 377 -23.55 6.05 4.32
N VAL A 378 -22.88 4.99 3.80
CA VAL A 378 -22.30 5.00 2.44
C VAL A 378 -23.41 5.17 1.40
N ILE A 379 -24.50 4.42 1.50
CA ILE A 379 -25.63 4.55 0.58
C ILE A 379 -26.24 5.95 0.68
N ALA A 380 -26.44 6.48 1.87
CA ALA A 380 -27.00 7.82 2.06
C ALA A 380 -26.09 8.91 1.43
N HIS A 381 -24.76 8.81 1.56
CA HIS A 381 -23.83 9.73 0.91
C HIS A 381 -23.90 9.65 -0.62
N LEU A 382 -24.04 8.44 -1.18
CA LEU A 382 -24.16 8.24 -2.63
C LEU A 382 -25.51 8.73 -3.17
N GLU A 383 -26.62 8.59 -2.42
CA GLU A 383 -27.95 9.07 -2.81
C GLU A 383 -28.03 10.60 -2.74
N GLN A 384 -27.51 11.24 -1.70
CA GLN A 384 -27.41 12.70 -1.60
C GLN A 384 -26.61 13.30 -2.76
N ALA A 385 -25.60 12.59 -3.23
CA ALA A 385 -24.83 12.99 -4.39
C ALA A 385 -25.65 12.92 -5.70
N ALA A 386 -26.55 11.97 -5.83
CA ALA A 386 -27.43 11.84 -7.00
C ALA A 386 -28.46 12.98 -7.09
N ASP A 387 -28.90 13.52 -5.95
CA ASP A 387 -29.83 14.66 -5.86
C ASP A 387 -29.14 16.03 -6.08
N GLY A 388 -27.82 16.04 -6.35
CA GLY A 388 -27.04 17.26 -6.60
C GLY A 388 -26.74 18.09 -5.36
N SER A 389 -27.02 17.59 -4.16
CA SER A 389 -26.80 18.29 -2.88
C SER A 389 -25.35 18.15 -2.36
N ALA A 390 -24.56 17.17 -2.86
CA ALA A 390 -23.18 16.96 -2.49
C ALA A 390 -22.26 17.16 -3.70
N SER A 391 -21.35 18.13 -3.65
CA SER A 391 -20.32 18.32 -4.69
C SER A 391 -19.17 17.34 -4.48
N GLY A 392 -18.66 16.77 -5.57
CA GLY A 392 -17.46 15.92 -5.56
C GLY A 392 -17.69 14.42 -5.46
N VAL A 393 -18.92 13.96 -5.19
CA VAL A 393 -19.29 12.54 -5.24
C VAL A 393 -20.41 12.35 -6.25
N THR A 394 -20.41 11.24 -6.99
CA THR A 394 -21.48 10.84 -7.89
C THR A 394 -21.66 9.34 -7.83
N TRP A 395 -22.91 8.87 -7.89
CA TRP A 395 -23.23 7.46 -8.00
C TRP A 395 -23.78 7.13 -9.39
N ALA A 396 -22.99 6.44 -10.19
CA ALA A 396 -23.44 5.85 -11.45
C ALA A 396 -24.05 4.47 -11.16
N ARG A 397 -25.31 4.47 -10.71
CA ARG A 397 -26.03 3.25 -10.31
C ARG A 397 -26.27 2.35 -11.53
N SER A 398 -25.99 1.07 -11.38
CA SER A 398 -26.20 0.02 -12.39
C SER A 398 -27.03 -1.10 -11.75
N ASP A 399 -27.94 -1.72 -12.51
CA ASP A 399 -28.81 -2.77 -11.95
C ASP A 399 -28.06 -4.05 -11.59
N ARG A 400 -27.00 -4.42 -12.34
CA ARG A 400 -26.25 -5.67 -12.14
C ARG A 400 -24.74 -5.54 -12.28
N ASN A 401 -24.24 -4.38 -12.63
CA ASN A 401 -22.80 -4.13 -12.86
C ASN A 401 -22.13 -5.15 -13.80
N THR A 402 -22.82 -5.45 -14.93
CA THR A 402 -22.38 -6.45 -15.91
C THR A 402 -21.72 -5.87 -17.15
N SER A 403 -21.71 -4.53 -17.29
CA SER A 403 -21.09 -3.80 -18.40
C SER A 403 -20.56 -2.45 -17.94
N VAL A 404 -19.68 -1.84 -18.73
CA VAL A 404 -19.19 -0.47 -18.51
C VAL A 404 -20.32 0.54 -18.67
N SER A 405 -20.32 1.60 -17.88
CA SER A 405 -21.34 2.65 -17.92
C SER A 405 -21.06 3.65 -19.04
N HIS A 406 -21.96 3.74 -20.03
CA HIS A 406 -21.83 4.69 -21.15
C HIS A 406 -21.82 6.16 -20.68
N ALA A 407 -22.67 6.53 -19.72
CA ALA A 407 -22.70 7.88 -19.19
C ALA A 407 -21.37 8.28 -18.52
N VAL A 408 -20.73 7.35 -17.80
CA VAL A 408 -19.43 7.59 -17.21
C VAL A 408 -18.32 7.63 -18.26
N ILE A 409 -18.41 6.80 -19.31
CA ILE A 409 -17.49 6.85 -20.45
C ILE A 409 -17.57 8.24 -21.13
N ASP A 410 -18.77 8.77 -21.35
CA ASP A 410 -18.99 10.09 -21.93
C ASP A 410 -18.34 11.19 -21.08
N GLN A 411 -18.48 11.12 -19.76
CA GLN A 411 -17.86 12.06 -18.83
C GLN A 411 -16.32 11.98 -18.88
N VAL A 412 -15.75 10.78 -18.76
CA VAL A 412 -14.30 10.57 -18.83
C VAL A 412 -13.74 11.01 -20.18
N ALA A 413 -14.43 10.71 -21.28
CA ALA A 413 -14.03 11.13 -22.61
C ALA A 413 -14.06 12.66 -22.76
N ALA A 414 -15.09 13.32 -22.21
CA ALA A 414 -15.18 14.78 -22.22
C ALA A 414 -13.98 15.42 -21.48
N ASP A 415 -13.62 14.90 -20.29
CA ASP A 415 -12.48 15.38 -19.51
C ASP A 415 -11.14 15.18 -20.24
N LEU A 416 -11.01 14.10 -21.03
CA LEU A 416 -9.77 13.75 -21.72
C LEU A 416 -9.65 14.36 -23.13
N THR A 417 -10.78 14.78 -23.73
CA THR A 417 -10.83 15.37 -25.09
C THR A 417 -9.80 16.48 -25.32
N PRO A 418 -9.57 17.44 -24.38
CA PRO A 418 -8.55 18.46 -24.59
C PRO A 418 -7.13 17.91 -24.70
N ALA A 419 -6.79 16.86 -23.93
CA ALA A 419 -5.48 16.23 -24.01
C ALA A 419 -5.30 15.45 -25.32
N VAL A 420 -6.37 14.76 -25.77
CA VAL A 420 -6.38 14.02 -27.04
C VAL A 420 -6.24 14.99 -28.21
N ALA A 421 -6.95 16.12 -28.21
CA ALA A 421 -6.82 17.13 -29.24
C ALA A 421 -5.38 17.66 -29.36
N ILE A 422 -4.71 17.93 -28.22
CA ILE A 422 -3.30 18.31 -28.20
C ILE A 422 -2.41 17.20 -28.77
N ALA A 423 -2.69 15.95 -28.44
CA ALA A 423 -1.87 14.82 -28.86
C ALA A 423 -1.97 14.48 -30.35
N LEU A 424 -3.10 14.79 -30.99
CA LEU A 424 -3.35 14.51 -32.41
C LEU A 424 -2.76 15.58 -33.34
N GLU A 425 -2.41 16.77 -32.84
CA GLU A 425 -1.75 17.80 -33.61
C GLU A 425 -0.23 17.68 -33.52
N PRO A 426 0.49 17.65 -34.65
CA PRO A 426 1.95 17.64 -34.63
C PRO A 426 2.51 18.87 -33.91
N ARG A 427 3.44 18.65 -32.94
CA ARG A 427 3.98 19.68 -32.06
C ARG A 427 5.45 19.48 -31.77
N PRO A 428 6.22 20.52 -31.42
CA PRO A 428 7.56 20.39 -30.87
C PRO A 428 7.56 19.51 -29.59
N ALA A 429 8.66 18.80 -29.36
CA ALA A 429 8.75 17.87 -28.21
C ALA A 429 8.67 18.54 -26.83
N ASP A 430 8.99 19.84 -26.74
CA ASP A 430 8.99 20.65 -25.52
C ASP A 430 7.79 21.61 -25.42
N ASP A 431 6.75 21.43 -26.24
CA ASP A 431 5.57 22.29 -26.27
C ASP A 431 4.87 22.33 -24.89
N VAL A 432 4.54 23.53 -24.44
CA VAL A 432 3.78 23.78 -23.20
C VAL A 432 2.42 23.06 -23.21
N ALA A 433 1.80 22.91 -24.40
CA ALA A 433 0.56 22.18 -24.54
C ALA A 433 0.71 20.69 -24.19
N LEU A 434 1.85 20.06 -24.49
CA LEU A 434 2.13 18.68 -24.10
C LEU A 434 2.18 18.51 -22.56
N ARG A 435 2.76 19.48 -21.84
CA ARG A 435 2.74 19.49 -20.37
C ARG A 435 1.31 19.52 -19.85
N ARG A 436 0.46 20.38 -20.45
CA ARG A 436 -0.95 20.47 -20.10
C ARG A 436 -1.68 19.16 -20.40
N ALA A 437 -1.43 18.53 -21.55
CA ALA A 437 -2.04 17.25 -21.90
C ALA A 437 -1.65 16.15 -20.92
N LEU A 438 -0.37 16.04 -20.53
CA LEU A 438 0.11 15.10 -19.50
C LEU A 438 -0.58 15.35 -18.16
N THR A 439 -0.72 16.61 -17.73
CA THR A 439 -1.44 16.96 -16.50
C THR A 439 -2.91 16.50 -16.54
N ILE A 440 -3.60 16.69 -17.68
CA ILE A 440 -5.00 16.27 -17.84
C ILE A 440 -5.12 14.75 -17.73
N ILE A 441 -4.29 13.98 -18.43
CA ILE A 441 -4.35 12.51 -18.38
C ILE A 441 -3.94 11.94 -17.02
N GLU A 442 -3.11 12.64 -16.26
CA GLU A 442 -2.77 12.29 -14.88
C GLU A 442 -3.87 12.68 -13.89
N GLY A 443 -4.74 13.65 -14.23
CA GLY A 443 -5.82 14.13 -13.37
C GLY A 443 -7.05 13.24 -13.34
N THR A 444 -7.34 12.52 -14.42
CA THR A 444 -8.57 11.70 -14.58
C THR A 444 -8.23 10.22 -14.77
N LYS A 445 -8.85 9.33 -13.97
CA LYS A 445 -8.54 7.89 -14.02
C LYS A 445 -9.74 7.01 -13.68
N VAL A 446 -9.90 5.90 -14.42
CA VAL A 446 -10.83 4.82 -14.07
C VAL A 446 -10.07 3.73 -13.31
N LEU A 447 -10.56 3.40 -12.13
CA LEU A 447 -9.98 2.40 -11.23
C LEU A 447 -10.90 1.19 -11.14
N CYS A 448 -10.42 0.03 -11.58
CA CYS A 448 -11.18 -1.22 -11.64
C CYS A 448 -10.66 -2.25 -10.64
N GLY A 449 -11.52 -3.13 -10.15
CA GLY A 449 -11.09 -4.32 -9.41
C GLY A 449 -10.35 -5.31 -10.35
N PRO A 450 -11.03 -5.91 -11.35
CA PRO A 450 -10.45 -6.92 -12.23
C PRO A 450 -9.70 -6.30 -13.43
N ARG A 451 -8.72 -7.04 -13.96
CA ARG A 451 -8.04 -6.68 -15.23
C ARG A 451 -8.89 -7.06 -16.46
N HIS A 452 -9.62 -8.16 -16.40
CA HIS A 452 -10.37 -8.76 -17.49
C HIS A 452 -11.86 -8.86 -17.15
N GLY A 453 -12.67 -9.20 -18.14
CA GLY A 453 -14.12 -9.28 -18.01
C GLY A 453 -14.82 -7.98 -18.41
N ALA A 454 -16.15 -8.01 -18.41
CA ALA A 454 -17.00 -6.95 -18.96
C ALA A 454 -16.91 -5.59 -18.25
N VAL A 455 -16.48 -5.57 -16.99
CA VAL A 455 -16.26 -4.36 -16.17
C VAL A 455 -14.79 -4.19 -15.77
N GLY A 456 -13.88 -4.93 -16.42
CA GLY A 456 -12.44 -4.90 -16.15
C GLY A 456 -11.72 -3.78 -16.90
N VAL A 457 -10.43 -3.61 -16.56
CA VAL A 457 -9.53 -2.60 -17.16
C VAL A 457 -9.56 -2.62 -18.68
N ALA A 458 -9.50 -3.82 -19.29
CA ALA A 458 -9.48 -3.95 -20.75
C ALA A 458 -10.76 -3.40 -21.41
N ALA A 459 -11.93 -3.69 -20.82
CA ALA A 459 -13.22 -3.21 -21.33
C ALA A 459 -13.32 -1.67 -21.24
N TRP A 460 -12.94 -1.08 -20.11
CA TRP A 460 -12.93 0.37 -19.93
C TRP A 460 -11.95 1.07 -20.88
N ASN A 461 -10.72 0.56 -21.03
CA ASN A 461 -9.74 1.12 -21.97
C ASN A 461 -10.26 1.09 -23.41
N ALA A 462 -10.87 -0.02 -23.84
CA ALA A 462 -11.42 -0.14 -25.18
C ALA A 462 -12.61 0.83 -25.41
N ALA A 463 -13.55 0.88 -24.47
CA ALA A 463 -14.74 1.71 -24.58
C ALA A 463 -14.42 3.22 -24.56
N ILE A 464 -13.47 3.66 -23.74
CA ILE A 464 -13.04 5.06 -23.71
C ILE A 464 -12.29 5.42 -25.00
N ALA A 465 -11.38 4.55 -25.48
CA ALA A 465 -10.67 4.78 -26.74
C ALA A 465 -11.64 4.88 -27.93
N GLU A 466 -12.64 3.99 -28.02
CA GLU A 466 -13.69 4.03 -29.03
C GLU A 466 -14.49 5.34 -28.97
N ARG A 467 -14.87 5.77 -27.76
CA ARG A 467 -15.63 7.01 -27.54
C ARG A 467 -14.85 8.27 -27.92
N LEU A 468 -13.52 8.24 -27.77
CA LEU A 468 -12.59 9.32 -28.19
C LEU A 468 -12.24 9.24 -29.69
N GLY A 469 -12.77 8.28 -30.44
CA GLY A 469 -12.45 8.08 -31.86
C GLY A 469 -11.02 7.59 -32.11
N LEU A 470 -10.39 7.00 -31.12
CA LEU A 470 -9.04 6.43 -31.21
C LEU A 470 -9.10 4.98 -31.72
N GLY A 471 -8.02 4.53 -32.34
CA GLY A 471 -7.87 3.13 -32.72
C GLY A 471 -7.66 2.20 -31.50
N ALA A 472 -7.29 0.95 -31.76
CA ALA A 472 -7.05 -0.04 -30.71
C ALA A 472 -5.99 0.45 -29.71
N PRO A 473 -6.31 0.60 -28.40
CA PRO A 473 -5.43 1.27 -27.43
C PRO A 473 -4.15 0.49 -27.14
N ASP A 474 -4.10 -0.82 -27.39
CA ASP A 474 -2.91 -1.68 -27.31
C ASP A 474 -1.82 -1.34 -28.34
N ARG A 475 -2.18 -0.59 -29.38
CA ARG A 475 -1.24 -0.04 -30.38
C ARG A 475 -0.75 1.36 -30.01
N ALA A 476 -1.26 1.96 -28.95
CA ALA A 476 -1.00 3.35 -28.53
C ALA A 476 -1.05 4.36 -29.68
N PRO A 477 -2.20 4.49 -30.43
CA PRO A 477 -2.34 5.60 -31.34
C PRO A 477 -2.25 6.93 -30.57
N ALA A 478 -1.89 8.03 -31.27
CA ALA A 478 -1.84 9.37 -30.67
C ALA A 478 -3.14 9.67 -29.90
N GLY A 479 -3.01 10.23 -28.71
CA GLY A 479 -4.12 10.42 -27.76
C GLY A 479 -4.27 9.30 -26.73
N THR A 480 -3.54 8.19 -26.86
CA THR A 480 -3.63 7.08 -25.89
C THR A 480 -2.64 7.30 -24.73
N PRO A 481 -3.13 7.34 -23.47
CA PRO A 481 -2.25 7.29 -22.30
C PRO A 481 -1.66 5.87 -22.14
N VAL A 482 -0.39 5.79 -21.79
CA VAL A 482 0.34 4.54 -21.56
C VAL A 482 0.92 4.48 -20.15
N LEU A 483 0.93 3.29 -19.56
CA LEU A 483 1.52 3.00 -18.26
C LEU A 483 2.71 2.07 -18.43
N VAL A 484 3.88 2.48 -18.00
CA VAL A 484 5.07 1.62 -17.95
C VAL A 484 4.88 0.58 -16.85
N THR A 485 5.16 -0.70 -17.16
CA THR A 485 4.95 -1.82 -16.23
C THR A 485 6.26 -2.44 -15.72
N VAL A 486 7.41 -2.00 -16.22
CA VAL A 486 8.74 -2.47 -15.84
C VAL A 486 9.68 -1.28 -15.68
N ASN A 487 10.53 -1.29 -14.65
CA ASN A 487 11.51 -0.23 -14.44
C ASN A 487 12.54 -0.17 -15.60
N ALA A 488 12.80 1.05 -16.09
CA ALA A 488 13.82 1.35 -17.09
C ALA A 488 14.68 2.55 -16.64
N PRO A 489 15.60 2.36 -15.68
CA PRO A 489 16.37 3.46 -15.09
C PRO A 489 17.19 4.27 -16.10
N HIS A 490 17.67 3.62 -17.16
CA HIS A 490 18.44 4.27 -18.25
C HIS A 490 17.59 5.27 -19.06
N LEU A 491 16.24 5.13 -19.03
CA LEU A 491 15.31 6.10 -19.62
C LEU A 491 14.76 7.10 -18.59
N GLY A 492 15.02 6.88 -17.30
CA GLY A 492 14.41 7.63 -16.21
C GLY A 492 12.96 7.21 -15.92
N LEU A 493 12.53 6.03 -16.43
CA LEU A 493 11.18 5.52 -16.27
C LEU A 493 11.12 4.44 -15.19
N VAL A 494 10.09 4.51 -14.37
CA VAL A 494 9.80 3.50 -13.34
C VAL A 494 8.46 2.83 -13.63
N ASN A 495 8.26 1.66 -13.04
CA ASN A 495 6.94 1.01 -13.07
C ASN A 495 5.89 1.96 -12.46
N GLY A 496 4.82 2.23 -13.21
CA GLY A 496 3.80 3.21 -12.86
C GLY A 496 3.98 4.60 -13.53
N SER A 497 5.07 4.85 -14.27
CA SER A 497 5.21 6.07 -15.06
C SER A 497 4.10 6.13 -16.13
N ILE A 498 3.42 7.29 -16.21
CA ILE A 498 2.34 7.52 -17.19
C ILE A 498 2.85 8.47 -18.27
N GLY A 499 2.64 8.10 -19.53
CA GLY A 499 2.94 8.89 -20.70
C GLY A 499 1.72 9.04 -21.61
N LEU A 500 1.84 9.86 -22.63
CA LEU A 500 0.82 10.10 -23.64
C LEU A 500 1.42 9.85 -25.03
N ALA A 501 0.75 9.05 -25.84
CA ALA A 501 1.06 8.91 -27.25
C ALA A 501 0.70 10.21 -27.99
N VAL A 502 1.65 10.78 -28.71
CA VAL A 502 1.54 12.11 -29.33
C VAL A 502 2.17 12.13 -30.71
N GLN A 503 1.77 13.07 -31.55
CA GLN A 503 2.48 13.39 -32.78
C GLN A 503 3.48 14.51 -32.53
N ILE A 504 4.75 14.26 -32.84
CA ILE A 504 5.85 15.24 -32.73
C ILE A 504 6.23 15.68 -34.11
N ASP A 505 6.30 17.01 -34.31
CA ASP A 505 6.75 17.59 -35.54
C ASP A 505 8.28 17.48 -35.66
N THR A 506 8.74 16.96 -36.79
CA THR A 506 10.17 16.86 -37.10
C THR A 506 10.45 17.40 -38.50
N PRO A 507 11.71 17.72 -38.85
CA PRO A 507 12.07 18.19 -40.19
C PRO A 507 11.63 17.28 -41.34
N ASP A 508 11.50 15.96 -41.06
CA ASP A 508 11.08 14.93 -42.00
C ASP A 508 9.57 14.65 -41.98
N GLY A 509 8.80 15.46 -41.21
CA GLY A 509 7.37 15.34 -41.01
C GLY A 509 6.99 14.82 -39.61
N PRO A 510 5.68 14.74 -39.31
CA PRO A 510 5.19 14.29 -37.99
C PRO A 510 5.48 12.82 -37.76
N VAL A 511 5.92 12.51 -36.53
CA VAL A 511 6.22 11.13 -36.08
C VAL A 511 5.49 10.82 -34.78
N ASP A 512 5.05 9.57 -34.62
CA ASP A 512 4.44 9.11 -33.39
C ASP A 512 5.50 8.88 -32.31
N ARG A 513 5.29 9.46 -31.14
CA ARG A 513 6.15 9.33 -29.96
C ARG A 513 5.31 9.13 -28.71
N ILE A 514 5.94 8.69 -27.63
CA ILE A 514 5.32 8.67 -26.29
C ILE A 514 6.03 9.72 -25.45
N ALA A 515 5.28 10.74 -25.00
CA ALA A 515 5.77 11.80 -24.15
C ALA A 515 5.58 11.45 -22.67
N PHE A 516 6.60 11.70 -21.86
CA PHE A 516 6.57 11.58 -20.39
C PHE A 516 7.10 12.87 -19.75
N SER A 517 6.60 13.17 -18.55
CA SER A 517 7.21 14.18 -17.67
C SER A 517 8.22 13.49 -16.74
N ILE A 518 9.50 13.81 -16.88
CA ILE A 518 10.59 13.22 -16.10
C ILE A 518 11.41 14.35 -15.48
N GLY A 519 11.41 14.45 -14.15
CA GLY A 519 12.13 15.52 -13.46
C GLY A 519 11.64 16.94 -13.82
N GLY A 520 10.37 17.09 -14.24
CA GLY A 520 9.79 18.35 -14.70
C GLY A 520 10.07 18.67 -16.16
N GLU A 521 10.83 17.87 -16.89
CA GLU A 521 11.08 18.01 -18.33
C GLU A 521 10.22 17.03 -19.14
N ILE A 522 9.78 17.44 -20.34
CA ILE A 522 9.13 16.52 -21.28
C ILE A 522 10.22 15.78 -22.06
N ARG A 523 10.15 14.45 -21.99
CA ARG A 523 10.99 13.56 -22.80
C ARG A 523 10.11 12.69 -23.66
N THR A 524 10.47 12.56 -24.93
CA THR A 524 9.72 11.74 -25.90
C THR A 524 10.55 10.54 -26.33
N PHE A 525 9.89 9.39 -26.46
CA PHE A 525 10.51 8.14 -26.83
C PHE A 525 9.79 7.50 -28.01
N ASP A 526 10.53 6.76 -28.82
CA ASP A 526 9.94 5.84 -29.75
C ASP A 526 9.22 4.71 -28.98
N ARG A 527 8.05 4.30 -29.45
CA ARG A 527 7.31 3.22 -28.81
C ARG A 527 8.12 1.92 -28.68
N SER A 528 8.96 1.62 -29.66
CA SER A 528 9.83 0.43 -29.67
C SER A 528 10.97 0.50 -28.65
N ALA A 529 11.34 1.72 -28.19
CA ALA A 529 12.37 1.92 -27.18
C ALA A 529 11.83 1.82 -25.76
N LEU A 530 10.50 1.79 -25.57
CA LEU A 530 9.89 1.69 -24.25
C LEU A 530 10.02 0.28 -23.69
N PRO A 531 10.15 0.14 -22.35
CA PRO A 531 9.96 -1.13 -21.68
C PRO A 531 8.50 -1.60 -21.86
N ALA A 532 8.15 -2.74 -21.27
CA ALA A 532 6.77 -3.21 -21.29
C ALA A 532 5.80 -2.13 -20.73
N TRP A 533 4.70 -1.90 -21.42
CA TRP A 533 3.69 -0.91 -21.13
C TRP A 533 2.29 -1.45 -21.43
N GLU A 534 1.25 -0.74 -20.97
CA GLU A 534 -0.16 -1.02 -21.25
C GLU A 534 -0.96 0.29 -21.41
N PRO A 535 -2.12 0.28 -22.12
CA PRO A 535 -3.03 1.42 -22.17
C PRO A 535 -3.53 1.79 -20.77
N CYS A 536 -3.74 3.10 -20.51
CA CYS A 536 -3.98 3.58 -19.17
C CYS A 536 -5.05 4.67 -19.05
N PHE A 537 -6.17 4.59 -19.79
CA PHE A 537 -7.39 5.29 -19.43
C PHE A 537 -7.97 4.72 -18.14
N ALA A 538 -7.90 3.39 -18.01
CA ALA A 538 -8.27 2.63 -16.83
C ALA A 538 -7.09 1.78 -16.35
N MET A 539 -7.02 1.54 -15.04
CA MET A 539 -6.06 0.63 -14.40
C MET A 539 -6.70 -0.07 -13.21
N THR A 540 -6.03 -1.07 -12.64
CA THR A 540 -6.51 -1.68 -11.40
C THR A 540 -6.29 -0.76 -10.20
N VAL A 541 -7.17 -0.86 -9.19
CA VAL A 541 -7.01 -0.14 -7.92
C VAL A 541 -5.64 -0.40 -7.30
N HIS A 542 -5.12 -1.63 -7.36
CA HIS A 542 -3.77 -1.98 -6.89
C HIS A 542 -2.67 -1.16 -7.56
N LYS A 543 -2.74 -0.98 -8.89
CA LYS A 543 -1.74 -0.18 -9.62
C LYS A 543 -1.83 1.32 -9.34
N SER A 544 -2.94 1.79 -8.79
CA SER A 544 -3.13 3.18 -8.39
C SER A 544 -2.57 3.50 -6.99
N GLN A 545 -2.17 2.49 -6.22
CA GLN A 545 -1.57 2.69 -4.90
C GLN A 545 -0.33 3.58 -5.00
N GLY A 546 -0.12 4.44 -4.01
CA GLY A 546 0.90 5.50 -4.06
C GLY A 546 0.58 6.65 -5.03
N SER A 547 -0.61 6.69 -5.66
CA SER A 547 -1.05 7.75 -6.57
C SER A 547 -2.28 8.47 -6.04
N GLU A 548 -2.48 9.72 -6.47
CA GLU A 548 -3.70 10.49 -6.26
C GLU A 548 -4.02 11.26 -7.55
N TYR A 549 -5.31 11.43 -7.84
CA TYR A 549 -5.77 12.05 -9.08
C TYR A 549 -6.50 13.35 -8.77
N GLY A 550 -6.13 14.41 -9.49
CA GLY A 550 -6.52 15.78 -9.17
C GLY A 550 -7.95 16.12 -9.55
N GLU A 551 -8.50 15.53 -10.61
CA GLU A 551 -9.76 15.96 -11.19
C GLU A 551 -10.88 14.95 -10.99
N LEU A 552 -10.75 13.74 -11.51
CA LEU A 552 -11.78 12.71 -11.47
C LEU A 552 -11.22 11.31 -11.21
N VAL A 553 -11.78 10.61 -10.26
CA VAL A 553 -11.61 9.18 -10.08
C VAL A 553 -12.93 8.49 -10.34
N VAL A 554 -12.94 7.49 -11.23
CA VAL A 554 -14.05 6.56 -11.38
C VAL A 554 -13.71 5.28 -10.64
N ALA A 555 -14.40 5.01 -9.54
CA ALA A 555 -14.32 3.76 -8.78
C ALA A 555 -15.27 2.73 -9.38
N ALA A 556 -14.79 1.95 -10.34
CA ALA A 556 -15.60 0.94 -11.04
C ALA A 556 -15.57 -0.38 -10.26
N LEU A 557 -16.67 -0.66 -9.55
CA LEU A 557 -16.80 -1.89 -8.77
C LEU A 557 -16.93 -3.11 -9.70
N PRO A 558 -16.39 -4.27 -9.30
CA PRO A 558 -16.59 -5.53 -10.00
C PRO A 558 -18.04 -6.03 -9.83
N GLY A 559 -18.43 -7.05 -10.60
CA GLY A 559 -19.76 -7.67 -10.50
C GLY A 559 -20.01 -8.26 -9.10
N GLU A 560 -21.29 -8.40 -8.74
CA GLU A 560 -21.76 -8.75 -7.39
C GLU A 560 -21.15 -10.05 -6.80
N ALA A 561 -20.86 -11.03 -7.65
CA ALA A 561 -20.26 -12.30 -7.23
C ALA A 561 -18.71 -12.25 -7.14
N SER A 562 -18.10 -11.10 -7.35
CA SER A 562 -16.64 -10.99 -7.37
C SER A 562 -16.04 -11.06 -5.97
N PRO A 563 -15.03 -11.91 -5.73
CA PRO A 563 -14.29 -11.92 -4.47
C PRO A 563 -13.48 -10.64 -4.21
N LEU A 564 -13.33 -9.81 -5.25
CA LEU A 564 -12.62 -8.52 -5.14
C LEU A 564 -13.51 -7.42 -4.53
N LEU A 565 -14.81 -7.65 -4.33
CA LEU A 565 -15.68 -6.70 -3.63
C LEU A 565 -15.33 -6.70 -2.15
N THR A 566 -14.37 -5.85 -1.78
CA THR A 566 -13.94 -5.67 -0.38
C THR A 566 -13.96 -4.19 -0.01
N ARG A 567 -14.04 -3.94 1.29
CA ARG A 567 -14.01 -2.59 1.88
C ARG A 567 -12.72 -1.84 1.49
N GLU A 568 -11.61 -2.53 1.53
CA GLU A 568 -10.30 -1.98 1.19
C GLU A 568 -10.20 -1.61 -0.28
N LEU A 569 -10.84 -2.37 -1.19
CA LEU A 569 -10.89 -2.02 -2.61
C LEU A 569 -11.64 -0.71 -2.82
N LEU A 570 -12.86 -0.60 -2.28
CA LEU A 570 -13.68 0.60 -2.41
C LEU A 570 -13.02 1.80 -1.71
N TYR A 571 -12.53 1.61 -0.48
CA TYR A 571 -11.82 2.63 0.28
C TYR A 571 -10.60 3.16 -0.48
N THR A 572 -9.75 2.24 -0.98
CA THR A 572 -8.55 2.62 -1.73
C THR A 572 -8.92 3.38 -3.00
N ALA A 573 -9.94 2.95 -3.75
CA ALA A 573 -10.37 3.63 -4.97
C ALA A 573 -10.91 5.05 -4.68
N VAL A 574 -11.81 5.19 -3.71
CA VAL A 574 -12.39 6.49 -3.31
C VAL A 574 -11.30 7.46 -2.85
N THR A 575 -10.37 6.97 -2.05
CA THR A 575 -9.29 7.78 -1.48
C THR A 575 -8.19 8.18 -2.46
N ARG A 576 -8.24 7.72 -3.72
CA ARG A 576 -7.38 8.25 -4.80
C ARG A 576 -7.87 9.59 -5.33
N ALA A 577 -9.13 9.96 -5.11
CA ALA A 577 -9.70 11.22 -5.57
C ALA A 577 -9.30 12.40 -4.68
N LYS A 578 -8.86 13.51 -5.32
CA LYS A 578 -8.65 14.80 -4.63
C LYS A 578 -9.88 15.68 -4.67
N LYS A 579 -10.64 15.67 -5.77
CA LYS A 579 -11.79 16.53 -5.99
C LYS A 579 -13.08 15.75 -6.20
N ASN A 580 -13.12 14.88 -7.20
CA ASN A 580 -14.33 14.22 -7.64
C ASN A 580 -14.15 12.70 -7.69
N VAL A 581 -15.16 11.97 -7.20
CA VAL A 581 -15.26 10.52 -7.34
C VAL A 581 -16.61 10.11 -7.90
N VAL A 582 -16.59 9.24 -8.90
CA VAL A 582 -17.78 8.55 -9.41
C VAL A 582 -17.71 7.09 -8.98
N VAL A 583 -18.63 6.64 -8.16
CA VAL A 583 -18.76 5.21 -7.81
C VAL A 583 -19.68 4.56 -8.82
N VAL A 584 -19.18 3.54 -9.54
CA VAL A 584 -19.96 2.76 -10.52
C VAL A 584 -20.26 1.39 -9.94
N GLY A 585 -21.54 1.08 -9.76
CA GLY A 585 -21.96 -0.22 -9.24
C GLY A 585 -23.42 -0.28 -8.83
N SER A 586 -23.94 -1.51 -8.63
CA SER A 586 -25.26 -1.72 -8.04
C SER A 586 -25.20 -1.43 -6.53
N GLU A 587 -26.37 -1.16 -5.94
CA GLU A 587 -26.47 -1.01 -4.49
C GLU A 587 -25.94 -2.25 -3.76
N GLN A 588 -26.28 -3.44 -4.27
CA GLN A 588 -25.79 -4.69 -3.71
C GLN A 588 -24.26 -4.79 -3.77
N SER A 589 -23.62 -4.37 -4.89
CA SER A 589 -22.15 -4.33 -5.00
C SER A 589 -21.53 -3.37 -3.99
N VAL A 590 -22.13 -2.19 -3.77
CA VAL A 590 -21.66 -1.22 -2.78
C VAL A 590 -21.79 -1.79 -1.37
N ARG A 591 -22.96 -2.31 -0.99
CA ARG A 591 -23.20 -2.92 0.32
C ARG A 591 -22.24 -4.08 0.58
N THR A 592 -22.10 -4.98 -0.40
CA THR A 592 -21.17 -6.11 -0.31
C THR A 592 -19.72 -5.63 -0.15
N ALA A 593 -19.31 -4.61 -0.90
CA ALA A 593 -17.96 -4.04 -0.74
C ALA A 593 -17.75 -3.45 0.66
N VAL A 594 -18.72 -2.75 1.23
CA VAL A 594 -18.60 -2.11 2.56
C VAL A 594 -18.60 -3.12 3.69
N SER A 595 -19.47 -4.16 3.62
CA SER A 595 -19.57 -5.21 4.66
C SER A 595 -18.41 -6.20 4.63
N ASN A 596 -17.82 -6.44 3.46
CA ASN A 596 -16.82 -7.47 3.26
C ASN A 596 -15.40 -6.93 3.52
N GLU A 597 -14.87 -7.16 4.71
CA GLU A 597 -13.45 -6.91 4.98
C GLU A 597 -12.55 -7.91 4.23
N SER A 598 -11.41 -7.44 3.74
CA SER A 598 -10.33 -8.31 3.27
C SER A 598 -9.79 -9.08 4.47
N SER A 599 -10.27 -10.29 4.66
CA SER A 599 -9.89 -11.13 5.80
C SER A 599 -8.70 -12.01 5.44
N ARG A 600 -7.52 -11.42 5.20
CA ARG A 600 -6.32 -12.26 5.14
C ARG A 600 -6.03 -12.82 6.52
N VAL A 601 -6.14 -14.12 6.65
CA VAL A 601 -5.82 -14.83 7.89
C VAL A 601 -4.30 -14.85 8.06
N SER A 602 -3.82 -14.39 9.22
CA SER A 602 -2.40 -14.35 9.59
C SER A 602 -2.27 -14.70 11.08
N GLY A 603 -1.14 -15.28 11.47
CA GLY A 603 -0.80 -15.54 12.86
C GLY A 603 0.00 -14.43 13.53
N ILE A 604 0.49 -13.42 12.79
CA ILE A 604 1.42 -12.39 13.31
C ILE A 604 0.89 -11.75 14.59
N ALA A 605 -0.36 -11.25 14.58
CA ALA A 605 -0.90 -10.56 15.76
C ALA A 605 -0.97 -11.48 16.98
N ALA A 606 -1.37 -12.74 16.79
CA ALA A 606 -1.41 -13.72 17.87
C ALA A 606 0.00 -14.12 18.35
N MET A 607 0.97 -14.23 17.44
CA MET A 607 2.38 -14.47 17.78
C MET A 607 2.98 -13.30 18.58
N VAL A 608 2.68 -12.06 18.18
CA VAL A 608 3.10 -10.85 18.92
C VAL A 608 2.51 -10.85 20.34
N GLU A 609 1.22 -11.19 20.51
CA GLU A 609 0.59 -11.28 21.83
C GLU A 609 1.29 -12.29 22.75
N VAL A 610 1.60 -13.49 22.23
CA VAL A 610 2.30 -14.53 22.99
C VAL A 610 3.73 -14.09 23.35
N LEU A 611 4.48 -13.57 22.39
CA LEU A 611 5.87 -13.12 22.59
C LEU A 611 5.96 -11.94 23.56
N ALA A 612 5.06 -10.96 23.44
CA ALA A 612 5.02 -9.80 24.33
C ALA A 612 4.59 -10.14 25.77
N ALA A 613 3.93 -11.27 25.99
CA ALA A 613 3.57 -11.75 27.33
C ALA A 613 4.75 -12.42 28.05
N THR A 614 5.79 -12.84 27.31
CA THR A 614 6.98 -13.51 27.85
C THR A 614 8.17 -12.57 28.01
N THR A 615 8.06 -11.33 27.50
CA THR A 615 9.07 -10.26 27.63
C THR A 615 8.75 -9.37 28.81
#